data_ad3635625b2830df94afd3f7650321a6
#
_entry.id   ad3635625b2830df94afd3f7650321a6
#
_cell.length_a   1.000
_cell.length_b   1.000
_cell.length_c   1.000
_cell.angle_alpha   90.00
_cell.angle_beta   90.00
_cell.angle_gamma   90.00
#
_symmetry.space_group_name_H-M   'P 1'
#
loop_
_entity.id
_entity.type
_entity.pdbx_description
1 polymer ?
#
loop_
_entity_poly.entity_id
_entity_poly.type
_entity_poly.pdbx_seq_one_letter_code
_entity_poly.pdbx_strand_id
1 'polypeptide(L)'
;MNWKNTIVTASVTAAMLMGSLTTTALTGQVSAATTNQSKAEVIRGVNLRTSPTTSAKVIRMVSKGETVTILQKSGSAWYKIKDSANRTGYISSSSKYTKTLNAGTTTGSNTSTQTSTKSVEKVITAGMKYMGTPYKYGANRNSTAVFDCSSFVRRAFIDALGVTLPADSRQQGDYVKKKGTVTTNWKNLKRGDLMYFMSYKGTKASAYKGVNKSKAKITHTGIYLGDGKILHTYSNAGGGVTVSDVAGKHWEYRFLFGGSAL
;
A
#
# COMPACT_ATOMS: atom_id res chain seq x y z
N MET A 1 6.71 -95.57 -18.10
CA MET A 1 7.91 -95.83 -18.93
C MET A 1 8.91 -94.71 -18.65
N ASN A 2 10.00 -95.12 -18.03
CA ASN A 2 11.17 -94.40 -17.59
C ASN A 2 11.82 -93.47 -18.64
N TRP A 3 12.45 -92.41 -18.24
CA TRP A 3 13.89 -92.15 -18.28
C TRP A 3 14.13 -90.71 -17.71
N LYS A 4 14.74 -90.51 -16.60
CA LYS A 4 16.13 -90.54 -16.07
C LYS A 4 17.08 -89.56 -16.83
N ASN A 5 17.69 -88.69 -15.96
CA ASN A 5 19.06 -88.19 -15.99
C ASN A 5 19.23 -86.85 -16.82
N THR A 6 20.00 -85.89 -16.44
CA THR A 6 21.22 -85.86 -15.62
C THR A 6 21.52 -84.42 -15.19
N ILE A 7 22.06 -84.27 -13.98
CA ILE A 7 22.60 -83.08 -13.36
C ILE A 7 23.91 -82.68 -14.08
N VAL A 8 24.07 -81.36 -14.34
CA VAL A 8 25.41 -80.79 -14.46
C VAL A 8 25.42 -79.46 -13.64
N THR A 9 26.11 -79.51 -12.52
CA THR A 9 26.54 -78.41 -11.71
C THR A 9 27.68 -77.66 -12.39
N ALA A 10 27.55 -76.38 -12.56
CA ALA A 10 28.68 -75.48 -12.79
C ALA A 10 28.59 -74.30 -11.82
N SER A 11 29.39 -74.30 -10.80
CA SER A 11 29.65 -73.27 -9.87
C SER A 11 30.45 -72.14 -10.54
N VAL A 12 29.93 -70.93 -10.60
CA VAL A 12 30.72 -69.72 -10.86
C VAL A 12 30.42 -68.69 -9.75
N THR A 13 31.40 -68.59 -8.90
CA THR A 13 31.53 -67.48 -7.93
C THR A 13 31.72 -66.16 -8.68
N ALA A 14 30.83 -65.18 -8.48
CA ALA A 14 31.09 -63.87 -8.89
C ALA A 14 30.65 -62.89 -7.74
N ALA A 15 31.56 -62.06 -7.42
CA ALA A 15 31.59 -61.16 -6.28
C ALA A 15 30.38 -60.18 -6.17
N MET A 16 29.88 -60.03 -4.96
CA MET A 16 28.95 -58.98 -4.59
C MET A 16 29.66 -57.63 -4.65
N LEU A 17 29.24 -56.76 -5.58
CA LEU A 17 29.35 -55.30 -5.44
C LEU A 17 28.00 -54.78 -4.99
N MET A 18 27.90 -54.40 -3.72
CA MET A 18 26.78 -53.67 -3.22
C MET A 18 26.84 -52.24 -3.76
N GLY A 19 26.09 -51.96 -4.81
CA GLY A 19 25.74 -50.64 -5.26
C GLY A 19 24.42 -50.22 -4.61
N SER A 20 24.47 -49.37 -3.60
CA SER A 20 23.27 -48.74 -3.01
C SER A 20 22.62 -47.81 -4.03
N LEU A 21 21.54 -48.26 -4.67
CA LEU A 21 20.65 -47.37 -5.40
C LEU A 21 19.87 -46.52 -4.38
N THR A 22 20.31 -45.28 -4.16
CA THR A 22 19.49 -44.26 -3.55
C THR A 22 18.46 -43.79 -4.57
N THR A 23 17.25 -44.31 -4.47
CA THR A 23 16.09 -43.72 -5.17
C THR A 23 15.79 -42.38 -4.52
N THR A 24 16.28 -41.26 -5.09
CA THR A 24 15.78 -39.93 -4.82
C THR A 24 14.37 -39.86 -5.38
N ALA A 25 13.38 -40.02 -4.49
CA ALA A 25 12.01 -39.67 -4.80
C ALA A 25 11.97 -38.15 -5.02
N LEU A 26 11.87 -37.71 -6.28
CA LEU A 26 11.55 -36.36 -6.65
C LEU A 26 10.08 -36.13 -6.23
N THR A 27 9.86 -35.72 -4.98
CA THR A 27 8.57 -35.13 -4.59
C THR A 27 8.46 -33.80 -5.32
N GLY A 28 7.83 -33.82 -6.48
CA GLY A 28 7.40 -32.62 -7.17
C GLY A 28 6.42 -31.87 -6.27
N GLN A 29 6.93 -30.87 -5.52
CA GLN A 29 6.06 -29.86 -4.93
C GLN A 29 5.35 -29.17 -6.08
N VAL A 30 4.09 -29.54 -6.29
CA VAL A 30 3.18 -28.73 -7.08
C VAL A 30 2.94 -27.45 -6.30
N SER A 31 3.80 -26.46 -6.53
CA SER A 31 3.58 -25.11 -6.07
C SER A 31 2.31 -24.63 -6.74
N ALA A 32 1.21 -24.57 -6.00
CA ALA A 32 -0.01 -23.93 -6.46
C ALA A 32 0.36 -22.48 -6.78
N ALA A 33 0.55 -22.18 -8.06
CA ALA A 33 0.76 -20.83 -8.53
C ALA A 33 -0.48 -20.01 -8.12
N THR A 34 -0.35 -19.24 -7.06
CA THR A 34 -1.34 -18.23 -6.70
C THR A 34 -1.33 -17.19 -7.83
N THR A 35 -2.21 -17.37 -8.80
CA THR A 35 -2.42 -16.38 -9.86
C THR A 35 -2.96 -15.12 -9.19
N ASN A 36 -2.10 -14.12 -8.98
CA ASN A 36 -2.50 -12.79 -8.58
C ASN A 36 -3.34 -12.18 -9.70
N GLN A 37 -4.63 -12.47 -9.70
CA GLN A 37 -5.56 -11.92 -10.67
C GLN A 37 -5.81 -10.45 -10.36
N SER A 38 -5.49 -9.59 -11.30
CA SER A 38 -5.80 -8.14 -11.22
C SER A 38 -7.30 -7.94 -11.07
N LYS A 39 -7.71 -6.99 -10.21
CA LYS A 39 -9.12 -6.64 -9.99
C LYS A 39 -9.39 -5.23 -10.50
N ALA A 40 -10.63 -4.94 -10.81
CA ALA A 40 -11.09 -3.59 -11.08
C ALA A 40 -12.37 -3.30 -10.30
N GLU A 41 -12.49 -2.09 -9.79
CA GLU A 41 -13.72 -1.52 -9.27
C GLU A 41 -14.49 -0.83 -10.40
N VAL A 42 -15.78 -1.06 -10.50
CA VAL A 42 -16.66 -0.35 -11.40
C VAL A 42 -17.09 0.96 -10.74
N ILE A 43 -16.55 2.08 -11.22
CA ILE A 43 -16.84 3.42 -10.68
C ILE A 43 -18.07 4.07 -11.33
N ARG A 44 -18.55 3.50 -12.43
CA ARG A 44 -19.81 3.86 -13.12
C ARG A 44 -20.37 2.61 -13.79
N GLY A 45 -21.67 2.37 -13.68
CA GLY A 45 -22.34 1.21 -14.28
C GLY A 45 -21.89 0.96 -15.72
N VAL A 46 -21.50 -0.29 -16.04
CA VAL A 46 -20.95 -0.71 -17.32
C VAL A 46 -21.52 -2.06 -17.76
N ASN A 47 -21.80 -2.22 -19.02
CA ASN A 47 -22.34 -3.48 -19.56
C ASN A 47 -21.25 -4.54 -19.66
N LEU A 48 -21.51 -5.72 -19.07
CA LEU A 48 -20.78 -6.95 -19.32
C LEU A 48 -21.32 -7.58 -20.60
N ARG A 49 -20.44 -7.81 -21.57
CA ARG A 49 -20.80 -8.24 -22.92
C ARG A 49 -20.14 -9.56 -23.30
N THR A 50 -20.71 -10.25 -24.27
CA THR A 50 -20.20 -11.55 -24.75
C THR A 50 -18.90 -11.45 -25.54
N SER A 51 -18.59 -10.29 -26.13
CA SER A 51 -17.35 -10.01 -26.88
C SER A 51 -16.92 -8.55 -26.71
N PRO A 52 -15.64 -8.20 -27.04
CA PRO A 52 -15.06 -6.88 -26.78
C PRO A 52 -15.49 -5.85 -27.85
N THR A 53 -16.79 -5.65 -27.99
CA THR A 53 -17.38 -4.65 -28.89
C THR A 53 -18.67 -4.08 -28.30
N THR A 54 -19.00 -2.84 -28.64
CA THR A 54 -20.22 -2.18 -28.18
C THR A 54 -21.51 -2.77 -28.77
N SER A 55 -21.43 -3.45 -29.91
CA SER A 55 -22.54 -4.15 -30.55
C SER A 55 -22.80 -5.54 -30.00
N ALA A 56 -21.90 -6.11 -29.21
CA ALA A 56 -22.06 -7.45 -28.62
C ALA A 56 -23.22 -7.51 -27.63
N LYS A 57 -23.85 -8.70 -27.56
CA LYS A 57 -24.94 -8.97 -26.62
C LYS A 57 -24.51 -8.64 -25.17
N VAL A 58 -25.39 -7.91 -24.47
CA VAL A 58 -25.20 -7.61 -23.05
C VAL A 58 -25.61 -8.84 -22.22
N ILE A 59 -24.71 -9.30 -21.38
CA ILE A 59 -24.97 -10.37 -20.39
C ILE A 59 -25.72 -9.77 -19.19
N ARG A 60 -25.19 -8.66 -18.66
CA ARG A 60 -25.82 -7.83 -17.62
C ARG A 60 -25.13 -6.48 -17.52
N MET A 61 -25.70 -5.58 -16.71
CA MET A 61 -25.00 -4.41 -16.22
C MET A 61 -24.22 -4.77 -14.94
N VAL A 62 -22.95 -4.35 -14.86
CA VAL A 62 -22.14 -4.35 -13.64
C VAL A 62 -22.32 -3.01 -12.98
N SER A 63 -22.78 -2.99 -11.74
CA SER A 63 -23.15 -1.77 -11.02
C SER A 63 -21.94 -1.03 -10.49
N LYS A 64 -22.10 0.28 -10.26
CA LYS A 64 -21.08 1.07 -9.53
C LYS A 64 -20.80 0.46 -8.16
N GLY A 65 -19.52 0.36 -7.77
CA GLY A 65 -19.05 -0.25 -6.52
C GLY A 65 -18.76 -1.73 -6.62
N GLU A 66 -19.18 -2.43 -7.68
CA GLU A 66 -18.85 -3.84 -7.85
C GLU A 66 -17.37 -4.00 -8.20
N THR A 67 -16.73 -4.99 -7.57
CA THR A 67 -15.36 -5.41 -7.89
C THR A 67 -15.38 -6.64 -8.79
N VAL A 68 -14.65 -6.60 -9.89
CA VAL A 68 -14.51 -7.68 -10.85
C VAL A 68 -13.06 -8.14 -10.96
N THR A 69 -12.85 -9.40 -11.27
CA THR A 69 -11.52 -9.98 -11.53
C THR A 69 -11.17 -9.79 -13.00
N ILE A 70 -10.06 -9.14 -13.31
CA ILE A 70 -9.54 -9.01 -14.67
C ILE A 70 -8.81 -10.31 -15.03
N LEU A 71 -9.31 -11.01 -16.04
CA LEU A 71 -8.70 -12.22 -16.57
C LEU A 71 -7.66 -11.87 -17.65
N GLN A 72 -7.96 -10.85 -18.46
CA GLN A 72 -7.12 -10.45 -19.59
C GLN A 72 -7.47 -9.05 -20.06
N LYS A 73 -6.48 -8.30 -20.56
CA LYS A 73 -6.71 -7.09 -21.36
C LYS A 73 -6.97 -7.50 -22.82
N SER A 74 -8.07 -7.02 -23.41
CA SER A 74 -8.46 -7.33 -24.79
C SER A 74 -8.42 -6.04 -25.61
N GLY A 75 -7.35 -5.88 -26.37
CA GLY A 75 -7.05 -4.62 -27.08
C GLY A 75 -6.81 -3.46 -26.10
N SER A 76 -7.00 -2.22 -26.57
CA SER A 76 -6.81 -1.01 -25.76
C SER A 76 -8.03 -0.63 -24.91
N ALA A 77 -9.24 -1.08 -25.30
CA ALA A 77 -10.51 -0.54 -24.80
C ALA A 77 -11.31 -1.52 -23.91
N TRP A 78 -10.86 -2.78 -23.73
CA TRP A 78 -11.65 -3.81 -23.07
C TRP A 78 -10.85 -4.61 -22.05
N TYR A 79 -11.54 -5.03 -20.97
CA TYR A 79 -11.11 -6.11 -20.07
C TYR A 79 -12.01 -7.33 -20.24
N LYS A 80 -11.43 -8.50 -20.42
CA LYS A 80 -12.11 -9.77 -20.15
C LYS A 80 -12.11 -9.96 -18.64
N ILE A 81 -13.30 -10.09 -18.05
CA ILE A 81 -13.45 -10.15 -16.59
C ILE A 81 -14.25 -11.37 -16.16
N LYS A 82 -14.16 -11.66 -14.87
CA LYS A 82 -15.01 -12.56 -14.12
C LYS A 82 -15.65 -11.78 -12.99
N ASP A 83 -16.99 -11.83 -12.90
CA ASP A 83 -17.74 -11.16 -11.82
C ASP A 83 -17.86 -12.03 -10.57
N SER A 84 -18.48 -11.50 -9.53
CA SER A 84 -18.70 -12.21 -8.25
C SER A 84 -19.55 -13.48 -8.35
N ALA A 85 -20.39 -13.58 -9.39
CA ALA A 85 -21.17 -14.77 -9.69
C ALA A 85 -20.48 -15.73 -10.68
N ASN A 86 -19.14 -15.60 -10.86
CA ASN A 86 -18.33 -16.41 -11.76
C ASN A 86 -18.68 -16.29 -13.24
N ARG A 87 -19.47 -15.30 -13.66
CA ARG A 87 -19.76 -15.06 -15.08
C ARG A 87 -18.59 -14.37 -15.73
N THR A 88 -18.24 -14.79 -16.95
CA THR A 88 -17.17 -14.20 -17.75
C THR A 88 -17.74 -13.38 -18.91
N GLY A 89 -17.05 -12.32 -19.27
CA GLY A 89 -17.40 -11.46 -20.39
C GLY A 89 -16.47 -10.27 -20.50
N TYR A 90 -16.87 -9.26 -21.24
CA TYR A 90 -16.06 -8.09 -21.55
C TYR A 90 -16.72 -6.82 -21.05
N ILE A 91 -15.93 -5.97 -20.36
CA ILE A 91 -16.34 -4.62 -19.96
C ILE A 91 -15.36 -3.59 -20.52
N SER A 92 -15.78 -2.34 -20.63
CA SER A 92 -14.88 -1.25 -21.03
C SER A 92 -13.73 -1.07 -20.02
N SER A 93 -12.50 -0.92 -20.51
CA SER A 93 -11.32 -0.62 -19.71
C SER A 93 -11.10 0.88 -19.49
N SER A 94 -12.01 1.73 -20.00
CA SER A 94 -11.93 3.18 -19.85
C SER A 94 -12.02 3.59 -18.37
N SER A 95 -11.16 4.52 -17.96
CA SER A 95 -11.17 5.12 -16.63
C SER A 95 -12.48 5.83 -16.26
N LYS A 96 -13.36 6.07 -17.24
CA LYS A 96 -14.73 6.56 -17.02
C LYS A 96 -15.63 5.53 -16.31
N TYR A 97 -15.34 4.24 -16.48
CA TYR A 97 -16.18 3.13 -15.99
C TYR A 97 -15.48 2.25 -14.97
N THR A 98 -14.18 2.07 -15.11
CA THR A 98 -13.42 1.12 -14.29
C THR A 98 -12.15 1.76 -13.73
N LYS A 99 -11.88 1.45 -12.47
CA LYS A 99 -10.62 1.75 -11.78
C LYS A 99 -9.93 0.43 -11.47
N THR A 100 -8.78 0.17 -12.09
CA THR A 100 -8.00 -1.04 -11.78
C THR A 100 -7.53 -1.01 -10.34
N LEU A 101 -7.84 -2.07 -9.62
CA LEU A 101 -7.30 -2.39 -8.33
C LEU A 101 -6.08 -3.28 -8.62
N ASN A 102 -4.89 -2.70 -8.74
CA ASN A 102 -3.70 -3.44 -9.14
C ASN A 102 -3.45 -4.64 -8.24
N ALA A 103 -3.74 -5.83 -8.74
CA ALA A 103 -3.02 -7.03 -8.37
C ALA A 103 -1.77 -7.04 -9.26
N GLY A 104 -0.59 -6.89 -8.65
CA GLY A 104 0.64 -6.59 -9.34
C GLY A 104 1.01 -7.51 -10.48
N THR A 105 1.41 -6.93 -11.58
CA THR A 105 2.20 -7.59 -12.62
C THR A 105 3.65 -7.60 -12.14
N THR A 106 4.16 -8.79 -11.83
CA THR A 106 5.54 -9.02 -11.50
C THR A 106 6.42 -8.90 -12.74
N THR A 107 7.23 -7.85 -12.77
CA THR A 107 8.60 -7.96 -13.25
C THR A 107 9.46 -7.20 -12.26
N GLY A 108 10.26 -7.91 -11.51
CA GLY A 108 11.25 -7.51 -10.51
C GLY A 108 11.19 -6.06 -10.01
N SER A 109 10.53 -5.79 -8.90
CA SER A 109 10.72 -4.68 -7.94
C SER A 109 9.45 -4.21 -7.20
N ASN A 110 8.38 -4.99 -7.02
CA ASN A 110 7.08 -4.49 -6.51
C ASN A 110 6.58 -5.09 -5.19
N THR A 111 7.33 -5.97 -4.52
CA THR A 111 6.92 -6.44 -3.18
C THR A 111 6.99 -5.32 -2.14
N SER A 112 7.90 -4.36 -2.33
CA SER A 112 8.05 -3.20 -1.44
C SER A 112 6.91 -2.18 -1.56
N THR A 113 6.36 -1.95 -2.76
CA THR A 113 5.33 -0.91 -2.98
C THR A 113 3.95 -1.32 -2.46
N GLN A 114 3.56 -2.59 -2.59
CA GLN A 114 2.28 -3.08 -2.02
C GLN A 114 2.30 -3.14 -0.50
N THR A 115 3.42 -3.57 0.07
CA THR A 115 3.62 -3.59 1.51
C THR A 115 3.60 -2.18 2.07
N SER A 116 4.22 -1.20 1.39
CA SER A 116 4.22 0.20 1.80
C SER A 116 2.83 0.84 1.73
N THR A 117 2.05 0.60 0.66
CA THR A 117 0.67 1.12 0.56
C THR A 117 -0.23 0.57 1.67
N LYS A 118 -0.15 -0.72 1.95
CA LYS A 118 -0.90 -1.35 3.04
C LYS A 118 -0.48 -0.80 4.42
N SER A 119 0.81 -0.54 4.60
CA SER A 119 1.35 0.05 5.83
C SER A 119 0.90 1.50 6.01
N VAL A 120 0.88 2.30 4.94
CA VAL A 120 0.35 3.67 4.92
C VAL A 120 -1.11 3.70 5.38
N GLU A 121 -1.97 2.86 4.80
CA GLU A 121 -3.40 2.84 5.18
C GLU A 121 -3.61 2.38 6.63
N LYS A 122 -2.78 1.47 7.14
CA LYS A 122 -2.81 1.10 8.56
C LYS A 122 -2.48 2.30 9.46
N VAL A 123 -1.44 3.07 9.14
CA VAL A 123 -1.04 4.26 9.90
C VAL A 123 -2.14 5.31 9.91
N ILE A 124 -2.72 5.60 8.75
CA ILE A 124 -3.83 6.56 8.65
C ILE A 124 -5.04 6.08 9.46
N THR A 125 -5.42 4.80 9.32
CA THR A 125 -6.54 4.20 10.06
C THR A 125 -6.30 4.27 11.57
N ALA A 126 -5.08 3.99 12.04
CA ALA A 126 -4.72 4.11 13.45
C ALA A 126 -4.81 5.56 13.94
N GLY A 127 -4.30 6.52 13.14
CA GLY A 127 -4.39 7.94 13.47
C GLY A 127 -5.83 8.43 13.53
N MET A 128 -6.69 8.02 12.60
CA MET A 128 -8.11 8.41 12.57
C MET A 128 -8.91 7.95 13.80
N LYS A 129 -8.49 6.90 14.49
CA LYS A 129 -9.11 6.48 15.77
C LYS A 129 -9.00 7.52 16.87
N TYR A 130 -8.05 8.42 16.76
CA TYR A 130 -7.79 9.48 17.74
C TYR A 130 -8.44 10.82 17.41
N MET A 131 -9.31 10.87 16.38
CA MET A 131 -10.04 12.11 16.05
C MET A 131 -10.70 12.71 17.28
N GLY A 132 -10.54 14.04 17.46
CA GLY A 132 -11.09 14.78 18.60
C GLY A 132 -10.26 14.68 19.90
N THR A 133 -9.23 13.82 19.97
CA THR A 133 -8.38 13.76 21.18
C THR A 133 -7.73 15.12 21.45
N PRO A 134 -7.83 15.68 22.68
CA PRO A 134 -7.38 17.03 22.98
C PRO A 134 -5.89 17.25 22.76
N TYR A 135 -5.54 18.50 22.39
CA TYR A 135 -4.15 18.91 22.26
C TYR A 135 -3.55 19.33 23.60
N LYS A 136 -2.30 18.87 23.88
CA LYS A 136 -1.46 19.39 24.96
C LYS A 136 0.00 19.43 24.50
N TYR A 137 0.59 20.62 24.50
CA TYR A 137 2.02 20.76 24.20
C TYR A 137 2.88 19.95 25.18
N GLY A 138 3.87 19.22 24.67
CA GLY A 138 4.71 18.34 25.48
C GLY A 138 3.97 17.13 26.07
N ALA A 139 2.95 16.63 25.39
CA ALA A 139 2.18 15.46 25.80
C ALA A 139 3.08 14.25 26.07
N ASN A 140 2.74 13.46 27.09
CA ASN A 140 3.44 12.22 27.41
C ASN A 140 3.38 11.24 26.24
N ARG A 141 4.54 10.77 25.77
CA ARG A 141 4.67 9.88 24.60
C ARG A 141 4.06 8.48 24.81
N ASN A 142 3.79 8.10 26.06
CA ASN A 142 3.18 6.82 26.42
C ASN A 142 1.67 6.94 26.71
N SER A 143 1.10 8.16 26.68
CA SER A 143 -0.32 8.41 26.92
C SER A 143 -1.06 8.65 25.61
N THR A 144 -2.34 8.28 25.57
CA THR A 144 -3.27 8.55 24.48
C THR A 144 -4.40 9.49 24.89
N ALA A 145 -4.38 9.99 26.12
CA ALA A 145 -5.41 10.89 26.63
C ALA A 145 -5.34 12.29 26.00
N VAL A 146 -4.13 12.74 25.64
CA VAL A 146 -3.86 14.01 24.97
C VAL A 146 -2.65 13.86 24.05
N PHE A 147 -2.57 14.69 23.02
CA PHE A 147 -1.44 14.68 22.08
C PHE A 147 -0.88 16.09 21.81
N ASP A 148 0.43 16.17 21.57
CA ASP A 148 1.00 17.19 20.68
C ASP A 148 1.17 16.59 19.26
N CYS A 149 1.60 17.42 18.29
CA CYS A 149 1.70 17.01 16.89
C CYS A 149 2.57 15.78 16.68
N SER A 150 3.72 15.70 17.35
CA SER A 150 4.70 14.62 17.18
C SER A 150 4.35 13.36 17.97
N SER A 151 3.75 13.50 19.15
CA SER A 151 3.26 12.36 19.92
C SER A 151 2.10 11.66 19.21
N PHE A 152 1.22 12.42 18.59
CA PHE A 152 0.13 11.88 17.75
C PHE A 152 0.68 11.07 16.57
N VAL A 153 1.57 11.65 15.75
CA VAL A 153 2.17 10.95 14.61
C VAL A 153 2.90 9.69 15.08
N ARG A 154 3.74 9.81 16.12
CA ARG A 154 4.43 8.67 16.71
C ARG A 154 3.46 7.56 17.15
N ARG A 155 2.35 7.90 17.81
CA ARG A 155 1.34 6.96 18.27
C ARG A 155 0.67 6.22 17.12
N ALA A 156 0.30 6.92 16.05
CA ALA A 156 -0.28 6.31 14.85
C ALA A 156 0.65 5.24 14.23
N PHE A 157 1.96 5.48 14.20
CA PHE A 157 2.95 4.52 13.70
C PHE A 157 3.14 3.32 14.63
N ILE A 158 3.17 3.54 15.95
CA ILE A 158 3.25 2.45 16.94
C ILE A 158 2.05 1.52 16.80
N ASP A 159 0.83 2.06 16.79
CA ASP A 159 -0.40 1.26 16.78
C ASP A 159 -0.60 0.51 15.45
N ALA A 160 -0.14 1.10 14.36
CA ALA A 160 -0.30 0.50 13.05
C ALA A 160 0.73 -0.59 12.74
N LEU A 161 1.98 -0.35 13.14
CA LEU A 161 3.14 -1.07 12.61
C LEU A 161 4.16 -1.48 13.68
N GLY A 162 3.98 -1.09 14.95
CA GLY A 162 5.00 -1.25 15.99
C GLY A 162 6.22 -0.35 15.78
N VAL A 163 6.18 0.59 14.84
CA VAL A 163 7.30 1.49 14.52
C VAL A 163 7.32 2.68 15.48
N THR A 164 8.39 2.84 16.19
CA THR A 164 8.60 3.95 17.12
C THR A 164 9.38 5.07 16.45
N LEU A 165 8.67 6.12 16.00
CA LEU A 165 9.31 7.33 15.48
C LEU A 165 10.01 8.13 16.61
N PRO A 166 10.98 9.01 16.30
CA PRO A 166 11.58 9.92 17.26
C PRO A 166 10.56 10.76 18.03
N ALA A 167 10.98 11.31 19.18
CA ALA A 167 10.05 11.89 20.14
C ALA A 167 9.42 13.23 19.71
N ASP A 168 10.15 14.07 18.99
CA ASP A 168 9.69 15.40 18.61
C ASP A 168 9.67 15.61 17.08
N SER A 169 9.00 16.66 16.61
CA SER A 169 8.81 16.92 15.19
C SER A 169 10.11 17.22 14.43
N ARG A 170 11.14 17.75 15.07
CA ARG A 170 12.44 18.03 14.45
C ARG A 170 13.18 16.73 14.21
N GLN A 171 13.28 15.90 15.24
CA GLN A 171 13.89 14.57 15.13
C GLN A 171 13.15 13.67 14.14
N GLN A 172 11.80 13.75 14.08
CA GLN A 172 11.01 13.05 13.07
C GLN A 172 11.32 13.56 11.66
N GLY A 173 11.50 14.87 11.48
CA GLY A 173 11.91 15.48 10.22
C GLY A 173 13.29 15.00 9.77
N ASP A 174 14.25 14.93 10.69
CA ASP A 174 15.60 14.43 10.40
C ASP A 174 15.58 12.92 10.09
N TYR A 175 14.71 12.15 10.77
CA TYR A 175 14.50 10.74 10.48
C TYR A 175 14.00 10.54 9.04
N VAL A 176 12.99 11.31 8.60
CA VAL A 176 12.44 11.24 7.24
C VAL A 176 13.48 11.63 6.19
N LYS A 177 14.28 12.68 6.44
CA LYS A 177 15.39 13.07 5.54
C LYS A 177 16.43 11.97 5.39
N LYS A 178 16.74 11.24 6.48
CA LYS A 178 17.69 10.12 6.46
C LYS A 178 17.13 8.88 5.76
N LYS A 179 15.82 8.69 5.79
CA LYS A 179 15.12 7.55 5.17
C LYS A 179 15.14 7.60 3.64
N GLY A 180 15.07 8.77 3.05
CA GLY A 180 15.01 8.85 1.61
C GLY A 180 14.73 10.24 1.05
N THR A 181 14.07 10.26 -0.09
CA THR A 181 13.77 11.48 -0.82
C THR A 181 12.69 12.30 -0.13
N VAL A 182 12.96 13.57 0.13
CA VAL A 182 11.99 14.56 0.59
C VAL A 182 11.66 15.54 -0.52
N THR A 183 10.46 16.14 -0.45
CA THR A 183 10.04 17.20 -1.37
C THR A 183 9.67 18.47 -0.61
N THR A 184 10.00 19.62 -1.16
CA THR A 184 9.58 20.95 -0.69
C THR A 184 8.30 21.44 -1.36
N ASN A 185 7.76 20.68 -2.30
CA ASN A 185 6.46 20.94 -2.92
C ASN A 185 5.44 19.92 -2.38
N TRP A 186 4.51 20.37 -1.55
CA TRP A 186 3.51 19.49 -0.94
C TRP A 186 2.62 18.76 -1.94
N LYS A 187 2.45 19.28 -3.17
CA LYS A 187 1.69 18.64 -4.24
C LYS A 187 2.34 17.34 -4.76
N ASN A 188 3.63 17.18 -4.51
CA ASN A 188 4.39 15.98 -4.87
C ASN A 188 4.37 14.91 -3.77
N LEU A 189 3.75 15.21 -2.62
CA LEU A 189 3.63 14.24 -1.52
C LEU A 189 2.69 13.11 -1.90
N LYS A 190 3.02 11.94 -1.37
CA LYS A 190 2.18 10.75 -1.46
C LYS A 190 1.37 10.60 -0.17
N ARG A 191 0.19 10.02 -0.29
CA ARG A 191 -0.64 9.67 0.86
C ARG A 191 0.18 8.84 1.87
N GLY A 192 0.18 9.25 3.14
CA GLY A 192 0.95 8.70 4.23
C GLY A 192 2.30 9.36 4.47
N ASP A 193 2.77 10.24 3.59
CA ASP A 193 3.97 11.03 3.85
C ASP A 193 3.77 11.94 5.07
N LEU A 194 4.85 12.16 5.82
CA LEU A 194 4.86 13.12 6.90
C LEU A 194 5.15 14.52 6.36
N MET A 195 4.41 15.51 6.86
CA MET A 195 4.57 16.92 6.53
C MET A 195 5.20 17.67 7.70
N TYR A 196 6.14 18.57 7.39
CA TYR A 196 6.85 19.38 8.39
C TYR A 196 6.68 20.86 8.10
N PHE A 197 6.42 21.62 9.16
CA PHE A 197 6.03 23.03 9.06
C PHE A 197 6.84 23.91 10.01
N MET A 198 7.10 25.13 9.55
CA MET A 198 7.65 26.20 10.39
C MET A 198 6.60 26.82 11.31
N SER A 199 7.04 27.71 12.17
CA SER A 199 6.18 28.48 13.09
C SER A 199 5.09 29.25 12.35
N TYR A 200 3.92 29.34 12.99
CA TYR A 200 2.81 30.15 12.53
C TYR A 200 3.14 31.64 12.60
N LYS A 201 2.85 32.38 11.53
CA LYS A 201 3.07 33.83 11.40
C LYS A 201 1.79 34.59 11.02
N GLY A 202 0.68 33.88 10.83
CA GLY A 202 -0.60 34.46 10.41
C GLY A 202 -1.30 33.61 9.35
N THR A 203 -2.53 33.97 9.02
CA THR A 203 -3.37 33.24 8.06
C THR A 203 -3.08 33.60 6.61
N LYS A 204 -2.52 34.79 6.35
CA LYS A 204 -2.29 35.31 4.99
C LYS A 204 -0.92 34.91 4.47
N ALA A 205 -0.82 34.65 3.16
CA ALA A 205 0.44 34.35 2.48
C ALA A 205 1.51 35.46 2.68
N SER A 206 1.08 36.73 2.76
CA SER A 206 1.96 37.87 2.98
C SER A 206 2.79 37.78 4.26
N ALA A 207 2.28 37.13 5.33
CA ALA A 207 3.01 36.92 6.58
C ALA A 207 4.25 36.03 6.41
N TYR A 208 4.38 35.32 5.30
CA TYR A 208 5.46 34.39 4.99
C TYR A 208 6.36 34.88 3.85
N LYS A 209 6.10 36.09 3.32
CA LYS A 209 6.93 36.71 2.28
C LYS A 209 8.35 36.95 2.82
N GLY A 210 9.36 36.59 2.02
CA GLY A 210 10.79 36.77 2.39
C GLY A 210 11.33 35.77 3.42
N VAL A 211 10.52 34.81 3.88
CA VAL A 211 11.00 33.79 4.83
C VAL A 211 11.93 32.80 4.13
N ASN A 212 13.14 32.68 4.65
CA ASN A 212 14.06 31.63 4.21
C ASN A 212 13.65 30.27 4.83
N LYS A 213 12.91 29.48 4.07
CA LYS A 213 12.41 28.17 4.53
C LYS A 213 13.51 27.14 4.78
N SER A 214 14.67 27.24 4.13
CA SER A 214 15.79 26.31 4.35
C SER A 214 16.43 26.46 5.74
N LYS A 215 16.32 27.64 6.35
CA LYS A 215 16.82 27.96 7.69
C LYS A 215 15.72 27.91 8.77
N ALA A 216 14.46 27.68 8.37
CA ALA A 216 13.34 27.71 9.29
C ALA A 216 13.29 26.45 10.16
N LYS A 217 13.06 26.62 11.47
CA LYS A 217 12.93 25.52 12.42
C LYS A 217 11.59 24.81 12.24
N ILE A 218 11.61 23.48 12.29
CA ILE A 218 10.37 22.67 12.35
C ILE A 218 9.71 22.89 13.70
N THR A 219 8.42 23.19 13.69
CA THR A 219 7.60 23.37 14.90
C THR A 219 6.33 22.53 14.87
N HIS A 220 6.02 21.89 13.74
CA HIS A 220 4.81 21.08 13.59
C HIS A 220 5.00 19.95 12.57
N THR A 221 4.22 18.87 12.75
CA THR A 221 4.16 17.72 11.86
C THR A 221 2.74 17.16 11.78
N GLY A 222 2.45 16.41 10.72
CA GLY A 222 1.23 15.65 10.52
C GLY A 222 1.36 14.66 9.38
N ILE A 223 0.32 13.87 9.17
CA ILE A 223 0.25 12.80 8.15
C ILE A 223 -0.54 13.33 6.95
N TYR A 224 0.06 13.34 5.76
CA TYR A 224 -0.62 13.73 4.53
C TYR A 224 -1.63 12.64 4.10
N LEU A 225 -2.87 13.04 3.89
CA LEU A 225 -3.95 12.12 3.51
C LEU A 225 -4.17 12.02 2.00
N GLY A 226 -3.40 12.75 1.19
CA GLY A 226 -3.76 12.99 -0.21
C GLY A 226 -4.75 14.15 -0.35
N ASP A 227 -5.01 14.56 -1.59
CA ASP A 227 -6.02 15.57 -1.96
C ASP A 227 -5.94 16.88 -1.16
N GLY A 228 -4.70 17.29 -0.80
CA GLY A 228 -4.45 18.52 -0.06
C GLY A 228 -4.93 18.51 1.40
N LYS A 229 -5.07 17.35 2.03
CA LYS A 229 -5.51 17.19 3.42
C LYS A 229 -4.41 16.66 4.32
N ILE A 230 -4.39 17.12 5.57
CA ILE A 230 -3.47 16.68 6.61
C ILE A 230 -4.22 16.22 7.86
N LEU A 231 -3.83 15.08 8.42
CA LEU A 231 -4.28 14.57 9.71
C LEU A 231 -3.22 14.93 10.76
N HIS A 232 -3.61 15.71 11.77
CA HIS A 232 -2.70 16.27 12.75
C HIS A 232 -3.43 16.75 14.02
N THR A 233 -2.67 17.28 14.99
CA THR A 233 -3.23 18.02 16.13
C THR A 233 -2.33 19.24 16.43
N TYR A 234 -2.91 20.41 16.71
CA TYR A 234 -2.15 21.65 16.89
C TYR A 234 -2.72 22.60 17.94
N SER A 235 -3.99 22.46 18.33
CA SER A 235 -4.63 23.24 19.39
C SER A 235 -5.97 22.59 19.77
N ASN A 236 -6.48 22.91 20.96
CA ASN A 236 -7.84 22.49 21.38
C ASN A 236 -8.92 23.26 20.61
N ALA A 237 -8.72 24.55 20.34
CA ALA A 237 -9.62 25.35 19.51
C ALA A 237 -9.73 24.82 18.07
N GLY A 238 -8.70 24.10 17.60
CA GLY A 238 -8.71 23.42 16.31
C GLY A 238 -9.35 22.03 16.33
N GLY A 239 -9.96 21.61 17.45
CA GLY A 239 -10.63 20.30 17.58
C GLY A 239 -9.73 19.15 18.02
N GLY A 240 -8.56 19.43 18.60
CA GLY A 240 -7.60 18.39 18.97
C GLY A 240 -7.02 17.70 17.74
N VAL A 241 -7.06 16.35 17.70
CA VAL A 241 -6.71 15.57 16.50
C VAL A 241 -7.78 15.80 15.45
N THR A 242 -7.39 16.33 14.30
CA THR A 242 -8.31 16.78 13.25
C THR A 242 -7.73 16.62 11.85
N VAL A 243 -8.58 16.76 10.85
CA VAL A 243 -8.19 16.89 9.43
C VAL A 243 -8.34 18.33 9.00
N SER A 244 -7.30 18.88 8.40
CA SER A 244 -7.30 20.25 7.85
C SER A 244 -6.94 20.25 6.36
N ASP A 245 -7.44 21.28 5.64
CA ASP A 245 -7.00 21.56 4.28
C ASP A 245 -5.64 22.25 4.29
N VAL A 246 -4.78 21.86 3.33
CA VAL A 246 -3.45 22.47 3.13
C VAL A 246 -3.53 23.61 2.13
N ALA A 247 -4.17 23.38 0.98
CA ALA A 247 -4.24 24.32 -0.12
C ALA A 247 -4.94 25.62 0.27
N GLY A 248 -4.31 26.76 -0.03
CA GLY A 248 -4.84 28.10 0.25
C GLY A 248 -4.91 28.45 1.75
N LYS A 249 -4.39 27.60 2.64
CA LYS A 249 -4.36 27.82 4.09
C LYS A 249 -2.94 28.10 4.57
N HIS A 250 -2.83 28.65 5.78
CA HIS A 250 -1.51 28.89 6.39
C HIS A 250 -0.62 27.63 6.43
N TRP A 251 -1.19 26.45 6.37
CA TRP A 251 -0.45 25.19 6.26
C TRP A 251 0.39 25.13 4.99
N GLU A 252 -0.13 25.54 3.83
CA GLU A 252 0.64 25.66 2.59
C GLU A 252 1.82 26.62 2.73
N TYR A 253 1.57 27.79 3.33
CA TYR A 253 2.61 28.84 3.47
C TYR A 253 3.73 28.44 4.44
N ARG A 254 3.39 27.66 5.46
CA ARG A 254 4.31 27.16 6.50
C ARG A 254 5.07 25.90 6.09
N PHE A 255 4.63 25.21 5.06
CA PHE A 255 5.22 23.94 4.65
C PHE A 255 6.71 24.08 4.30
N LEU A 256 7.55 23.25 4.92
CA LEU A 256 8.98 23.20 4.72
C LEU A 256 9.36 22.07 3.75
N PHE A 257 9.00 20.87 4.13
CA PHE A 257 9.22 19.65 3.35
C PHE A 257 8.36 18.52 3.89
N GLY A 258 8.30 17.42 3.14
CA GLY A 258 7.70 16.18 3.57
C GLY A 258 8.27 14.99 2.82
N GLY A 259 7.95 13.79 3.29
CA GLY A 259 8.39 12.54 2.70
C GLY A 259 7.98 11.33 3.54
N SER A 260 8.32 10.14 3.04
CA SER A 260 7.96 8.88 3.68
C SER A 260 8.79 8.62 4.94
N ALA A 261 8.13 8.09 5.96
CA ALA A 261 8.76 7.52 7.14
C ALA A 261 8.83 5.97 7.08
N LEU A 262 8.36 5.38 5.98
CA LEU A 262 8.28 3.93 5.72
C LEU A 262 9.31 3.47 4.72
#